data_98f3a10e409d7f5b0de941cdc5fff897
#
_entry.id   98f3a10e409d7f5b0de941cdc5fff897
#
_cell.length_a   1.000
_cell.length_b   1.000
_cell.length_c   1.000
_cell.angle_alpha   90.00
_cell.angle_beta   90.00
_cell.angle_gamma   90.00
#
_symmetry.space_group_name_H-M   'P 1'
#
loop_
_entity.id
_entity.type
_entity.pdbx_description
1 polymer ?
#
loop_
_entity_poly.entity_id
_entity_poly.type
_entity_poly.pdbx_seq_one_letter_code
_entity_poly.pdbx_strand_id
1 'polypeptide(L)'
;RKIKQEIKDAVLGKKMKVILVIDEASLLRLDVFAELHTLTQFDNDSKPFLPMVLAGQGNLVDNLKYRYSLPLASRVVGRCHLQGVDQQGMEDYLAHHLAIAGVHNSLFEAPAVTAIHQGSGGLFRKANHLARGSLIVAARGKSSLVSSEHVRIAATELF
;
A
#
# COMPACT_ATOMS: atom_id res chain seq x y z
N ARG A 1 -30.14 1.95 -6.34
CA ARG A 1 -31.09 2.66 -5.44
C ARG A 1 -31.01 2.13 -4.00
N LYS A 2 -31.04 0.82 -3.79
CA LYS A 2 -31.02 0.19 -2.45
C LYS A 2 -29.81 0.62 -1.59
N ILE A 3 -28.60 0.55 -2.14
CA ILE A 3 -27.36 0.95 -1.44
C ILE A 3 -27.42 2.41 -0.96
N LYS A 4 -27.91 3.33 -1.81
CA LYS A 4 -28.03 4.74 -1.41
C LYS A 4 -29.01 4.94 -0.26
N GLN A 5 -30.11 4.18 -0.25
CA GLN A 5 -31.08 4.25 0.85
C GLN A 5 -30.46 3.74 2.14
N GLU A 6 -29.76 2.63 2.11
CA GLU A 6 -29.06 2.07 3.28
C GLU A 6 -28.01 3.06 3.84
N ILE A 7 -27.26 3.75 2.97
CA ILE A 7 -26.31 4.78 3.39
C ILE A 7 -27.06 5.96 4.06
N LYS A 8 -28.17 6.43 3.47
CA LYS A 8 -28.98 7.50 4.08
C LYS A 8 -29.50 7.09 5.46
N ASP A 9 -30.02 5.88 5.58
CA ASP A 9 -30.56 5.37 6.83
C ASP A 9 -29.46 5.24 7.90
N ALA A 10 -28.26 4.83 7.50
CA ALA A 10 -27.11 4.77 8.40
C ALA A 10 -26.68 6.18 8.85
N VAL A 11 -26.59 7.13 7.93
CA VAL A 11 -26.08 8.49 8.22
C VAL A 11 -27.14 9.30 8.98
N LEU A 12 -28.37 9.36 8.48
CA LEU A 12 -29.43 10.22 9.03
C LEU A 12 -30.17 9.55 10.20
N GLY A 13 -30.50 8.26 10.05
CA GLY A 13 -31.24 7.52 11.08
C GLY A 13 -30.37 7.09 12.26
N LYS A 14 -29.22 6.47 11.98
CA LYS A 14 -28.31 5.94 13.02
C LYS A 14 -27.18 6.89 13.39
N LYS A 15 -27.09 8.07 12.79
CA LYS A 15 -26.01 9.07 12.97
C LYS A 15 -24.59 8.50 12.79
N MET A 16 -24.45 7.51 11.91
CA MET A 16 -23.17 6.87 11.61
C MET A 16 -22.41 7.66 10.55
N LYS A 17 -21.08 7.65 10.63
CA LYS A 17 -20.20 8.08 9.51
C LYS A 17 -19.92 6.86 8.63
N VAL A 18 -20.27 6.96 7.35
CA VAL A 18 -20.03 5.90 6.35
C VAL A 18 -18.90 6.36 5.45
N ILE A 19 -17.89 5.53 5.26
CA ILE A 19 -16.75 5.78 4.37
C ILE A 19 -16.61 4.55 3.47
N LEU A 20 -16.47 4.76 2.17
CA LEU A 20 -16.16 3.70 1.21
C LEU A 20 -14.65 3.71 0.94
N VAL A 21 -13.99 2.60 1.22
CA VAL A 21 -12.58 2.40 0.87
C VAL A 21 -12.51 1.33 -0.21
N ILE A 22 -11.89 1.66 -1.34
CA ILE A 22 -11.65 0.73 -2.43
C ILE A 22 -10.14 0.57 -2.58
N ASP A 23 -9.65 -0.61 -2.20
CA ASP A 23 -8.28 -1.01 -2.46
C ASP A 23 -8.16 -1.60 -3.88
N GLU A 24 -6.96 -1.58 -4.45
CA GLU A 24 -6.66 -1.97 -5.84
C GLU A 24 -7.57 -1.27 -6.87
N ALA A 25 -7.97 -0.03 -6.59
CA ALA A 25 -8.85 0.75 -7.47
C ALA A 25 -8.26 0.97 -8.88
N SER A 26 -6.94 0.82 -9.03
CA SER A 26 -6.26 0.84 -10.34
C SER A 26 -6.66 -0.30 -11.27
N LEU A 27 -7.25 -1.38 -10.75
CA LEU A 27 -7.73 -2.54 -11.52
C LEU A 27 -9.20 -2.39 -11.94
N LEU A 28 -9.90 -1.36 -11.47
CA LEU A 28 -11.28 -1.13 -11.86
C LEU A 28 -11.38 -0.78 -13.35
N ARG A 29 -12.43 -1.26 -13.98
CA ARG A 29 -12.79 -0.83 -15.33
C ARG A 29 -13.19 0.65 -15.32
N LEU A 30 -12.90 1.36 -16.41
CA LEU A 30 -13.13 2.81 -16.49
C LEU A 30 -14.60 3.23 -16.30
N ASP A 31 -15.56 2.39 -16.72
CA ASP A 31 -16.98 2.64 -16.54
C ASP A 31 -17.41 2.63 -15.07
N VAL A 32 -16.72 1.85 -14.22
CA VAL A 32 -16.99 1.78 -12.78
C VAL A 32 -16.73 3.13 -12.10
N PHE A 33 -15.76 3.91 -12.56
CA PHE A 33 -15.50 5.25 -11.99
C PHE A 33 -16.70 6.19 -12.19
N ALA A 34 -17.43 6.08 -13.31
CA ALA A 34 -18.66 6.85 -13.53
C ALA A 34 -19.79 6.38 -12.58
N GLU A 35 -19.89 5.08 -12.34
CA GLU A 35 -20.85 4.54 -11.37
C GLU A 35 -20.52 4.99 -9.94
N LEU A 36 -19.26 4.98 -9.55
CA LEU A 36 -18.79 5.49 -8.26
C LEU A 36 -19.13 6.97 -8.09
N HIS A 37 -18.93 7.80 -9.13
CA HIS A 37 -19.37 9.19 -9.13
C HIS A 37 -20.87 9.28 -8.85
N THR A 38 -21.68 8.50 -9.56
CA THR A 38 -23.13 8.48 -9.36
C THR A 38 -23.50 8.03 -7.95
N LEU A 39 -22.75 7.08 -7.38
CA LEU A 39 -22.98 6.60 -6.02
C LEU A 39 -22.77 7.70 -4.96
N THR A 40 -21.83 8.61 -5.17
CA THR A 40 -21.55 9.71 -4.23
C THR A 40 -22.58 10.84 -4.27
N GLN A 41 -23.44 10.91 -5.27
CA GLN A 41 -24.45 11.96 -5.42
C GLN A 41 -25.66 11.69 -4.52
N PHE A 42 -25.82 12.46 -3.47
CA PHE A 42 -26.98 12.43 -2.58
C PHE A 42 -27.71 13.77 -2.60
N ASP A 43 -29.05 13.72 -2.58
CA ASP A 43 -29.93 14.90 -2.49
C ASP A 43 -29.56 15.98 -3.52
N ASN A 44 -29.52 15.60 -4.79
CA ASN A 44 -29.09 16.46 -5.91
C ASN A 44 -27.68 17.03 -5.69
N ASP A 45 -26.77 16.17 -5.15
CA ASP A 45 -25.37 16.51 -4.92
C ASP A 45 -25.08 17.53 -3.80
N SER A 46 -26.07 17.79 -2.95
CA SER A 46 -25.94 18.76 -1.86
C SER A 46 -25.41 18.17 -0.55
N LYS A 47 -25.32 16.83 -0.43
CA LYS A 47 -24.96 16.14 0.81
C LYS A 47 -23.81 15.14 0.62
N PRO A 48 -22.66 15.35 1.29
CA PRO A 48 -21.50 14.44 1.20
C PRO A 48 -21.64 13.25 2.17
N PHE A 49 -22.64 12.38 1.96
CA PHE A 49 -22.91 11.27 2.87
C PHE A 49 -21.93 10.10 2.72
N LEU A 50 -21.19 10.03 1.63
CA LEU A 50 -20.28 8.93 1.34
C LEU A 50 -18.89 9.45 0.91
N PRO A 51 -18.04 9.89 1.85
CA PRO A 51 -16.62 10.05 1.56
C PRO A 51 -16.02 8.76 1.02
N MET A 52 -15.11 8.89 0.04
CA MET A 52 -14.50 7.77 -0.63
C MET A 52 -12.98 7.87 -0.60
N VAL A 53 -12.31 6.74 -0.37
CA VAL A 53 -10.87 6.58 -0.50
C VAL A 53 -10.60 5.55 -1.60
N LEU A 54 -9.84 5.94 -2.60
CA LEU A 54 -9.35 5.05 -3.65
C LEU A 54 -7.87 4.83 -3.41
N ALA A 55 -7.48 3.58 -3.16
CA ALA A 55 -6.09 3.16 -3.08
C ALA A 55 -5.76 2.29 -4.30
N GLY A 56 -4.54 2.40 -4.80
CA GLY A 56 -4.12 1.63 -5.97
C GLY A 56 -2.72 2.01 -6.44
N GLN A 57 -2.27 1.38 -7.49
CA GLN A 57 -0.98 1.64 -8.11
C GLN A 57 -0.97 3.00 -8.85
N GLY A 58 0.21 3.42 -9.31
CA GLY A 58 0.41 4.74 -9.94
C GLY A 58 -0.49 5.01 -11.14
N ASN A 59 -0.87 3.97 -11.91
CA ASN A 59 -1.81 4.05 -13.02
C ASN A 59 -3.25 4.46 -12.61
N LEU A 60 -3.61 4.40 -11.32
CA LEU A 60 -4.89 4.93 -10.85
C LEU A 60 -5.05 6.42 -11.19
N VAL A 61 -3.96 7.19 -11.08
CA VAL A 61 -3.97 8.62 -11.44
C VAL A 61 -4.28 8.80 -12.93
N ASP A 62 -3.73 7.94 -13.77
CA ASP A 62 -4.00 8.00 -15.22
C ASP A 62 -5.42 7.55 -15.54
N ASN A 63 -5.93 6.51 -14.87
CA ASN A 63 -7.32 6.09 -14.99
C ASN A 63 -8.31 7.21 -14.66
N LEU A 64 -7.98 8.08 -13.70
CA LEU A 64 -8.81 9.22 -13.32
C LEU A 64 -8.78 10.37 -14.35
N LYS A 65 -7.82 10.41 -15.27
CA LYS A 65 -7.74 11.41 -16.36
C LYS A 65 -8.63 11.06 -17.57
N TYR A 66 -9.11 9.83 -17.68
CA TYR A 66 -9.98 9.43 -18.79
C TYR A 66 -11.34 10.10 -18.72
N ARG A 67 -11.93 10.37 -19.89
CA ARG A 67 -13.22 11.09 -20.04
C ARG A 67 -14.33 10.58 -19.12
N TYR A 68 -14.45 9.26 -18.97
CA TYR A 68 -15.49 8.64 -18.13
C TYR A 68 -15.23 8.81 -16.64
N SER A 69 -13.98 9.01 -16.24
CA SER A 69 -13.57 9.16 -14.83
C SER A 69 -13.53 10.63 -14.38
N LEU A 70 -13.52 11.59 -15.30
CA LEU A 70 -13.41 13.03 -14.98
C LEU A 70 -14.44 13.53 -13.96
N PRO A 71 -15.72 13.11 -14.01
CA PRO A 71 -16.69 13.55 -13.00
C PRO A 71 -16.30 13.11 -11.57
N LEU A 72 -15.73 11.91 -11.41
CA LEU A 72 -15.23 11.46 -10.11
C LEU A 72 -13.93 12.18 -9.76
N ALA A 73 -13.03 12.34 -10.72
CA ALA A 73 -11.75 13.01 -10.51
C ALA A 73 -11.92 14.47 -10.05
N SER A 74 -12.94 15.17 -10.51
CA SER A 74 -13.25 16.54 -10.08
C SER A 74 -13.64 16.66 -8.61
N ARG A 75 -13.95 15.55 -7.95
CA ARG A 75 -14.32 15.48 -6.54
C ARG A 75 -13.15 15.05 -5.64
N VAL A 76 -11.98 14.77 -6.22
CA VAL A 76 -10.79 14.41 -5.46
C VAL A 76 -10.27 15.65 -4.73
N VAL A 77 -10.36 15.63 -3.41
CA VAL A 77 -9.95 16.75 -2.53
C VAL A 77 -8.53 16.57 -1.99
N GLY A 78 -7.95 15.39 -2.08
CA GLY A 78 -6.60 15.12 -1.61
C GLY A 78 -5.98 13.93 -2.31
N ARG A 79 -4.65 13.96 -2.43
CA ARG A 79 -3.83 12.87 -2.99
C ARG A 79 -2.67 12.61 -2.06
N CYS A 80 -2.35 11.33 -1.89
CA CYS A 80 -1.15 10.90 -1.19
C CYS A 80 -0.41 9.92 -2.08
N HIS A 81 0.90 10.07 -2.19
CA HIS A 81 1.76 9.12 -2.86
C HIS A 81 2.67 8.47 -1.84
N LEU A 82 2.51 7.17 -1.64
CA LEU A 82 3.34 6.38 -0.73
C LEU A 82 4.60 5.95 -1.48
N GLN A 83 5.70 6.56 -1.12
CA GLN A 83 7.03 6.18 -1.61
C GLN A 83 7.63 5.09 -0.74
N GLY A 84 8.66 4.40 -1.26
CA GLY A 84 9.50 3.54 -0.45
C GLY A 84 10.18 4.33 0.67
N VAL A 85 10.50 3.67 1.77
CA VAL A 85 11.26 4.28 2.88
C VAL A 85 12.71 4.53 2.46
N ASP A 86 13.35 5.47 3.11
CA ASP A 86 14.78 5.73 2.97
C ASP A 86 15.65 4.66 3.67
N GLN A 87 16.95 4.83 3.61
CA GLN A 87 17.91 3.89 4.20
C GLN A 87 17.69 3.72 5.72
N GLN A 88 17.50 4.82 6.44
CA GLN A 88 17.28 4.79 7.88
C GLN A 88 15.95 4.11 8.23
N GLY A 89 14.88 4.43 7.52
CA GLY A 89 13.58 3.80 7.70
C GLY A 89 13.62 2.29 7.39
N MET A 90 14.49 1.85 6.47
CA MET A 90 14.69 0.42 6.22
C MET A 90 15.42 -0.28 7.39
N GLU A 91 16.44 0.37 7.95
CA GLU A 91 17.15 -0.14 9.11
C GLU A 91 16.21 -0.30 10.32
N ASP A 92 15.43 0.76 10.62
CA ASP A 92 14.43 0.76 11.69
C ASP A 92 13.37 -0.32 11.48
N TYR A 93 12.93 -0.50 10.23
CA TYR A 93 11.95 -1.54 9.84
C TYR A 93 12.48 -2.95 10.14
N LEU A 94 13.70 -3.26 9.71
CA LEU A 94 14.32 -4.58 9.93
C LEU A 94 14.54 -4.83 11.42
N ALA A 95 15.06 -3.83 12.16
CA ALA A 95 15.27 -3.91 13.60
C ALA A 95 13.95 -4.15 14.34
N HIS A 96 12.89 -3.43 13.98
CA HIS A 96 11.57 -3.60 14.58
C HIS A 96 11.02 -5.03 14.40
N HIS A 97 11.11 -5.58 13.18
CA HIS A 97 10.63 -6.93 12.91
C HIS A 97 11.47 -8.03 13.59
N LEU A 98 12.78 -7.84 13.72
CA LEU A 98 13.62 -8.72 14.53
C LEU A 98 13.21 -8.68 16.00
N ALA A 99 12.97 -7.49 16.55
CA ALA A 99 12.53 -7.33 17.94
C ALA A 99 11.17 -8.01 18.21
N ILE A 100 10.20 -7.91 17.30
CA ILE A 100 8.92 -8.64 17.39
C ILE A 100 9.15 -10.16 17.40
N ALA A 101 10.15 -10.65 16.64
CA ALA A 101 10.54 -12.06 16.63
C ALA A 101 11.35 -12.49 17.86
N GLY A 102 11.59 -11.61 18.85
CA GLY A 102 12.37 -11.89 20.06
C GLY A 102 13.88 -11.78 19.86
N VAL A 103 14.34 -11.22 18.74
CA VAL A 103 15.76 -11.02 18.43
C VAL A 103 16.12 -9.55 18.63
N HIS A 104 16.93 -9.27 19.64
CA HIS A 104 17.30 -7.90 20.01
C HIS A 104 18.64 -7.44 19.41
N ASN A 105 19.40 -8.36 18.84
CA ASN A 105 20.66 -8.06 18.16
C ASN A 105 20.40 -7.90 16.65
N SER A 106 21.15 -7.02 15.99
CA SER A 106 21.13 -6.96 14.53
C SER A 106 21.68 -8.26 13.95
N LEU A 107 20.90 -8.90 13.07
CA LEU A 107 21.35 -10.05 12.28
C LEU A 107 21.87 -9.61 10.90
N PHE A 108 21.68 -8.35 10.52
CA PHE A 108 22.10 -7.83 9.24
C PHE A 108 23.32 -6.92 9.41
N GLU A 109 24.35 -7.14 8.62
CA GLU A 109 25.45 -6.18 8.47
C GLU A 109 24.95 -4.91 7.76
N ALA A 110 25.57 -3.75 8.01
CA ALA A 110 25.18 -2.49 7.37
C ALA A 110 25.16 -2.57 5.82
N PRO A 111 26.13 -3.25 5.14
CA PRO A 111 26.05 -3.45 3.69
C PRO A 111 24.86 -4.33 3.25
N ALA A 112 24.40 -5.27 4.10
CA ALA A 112 23.23 -6.08 3.80
C ALA A 112 21.94 -5.26 3.87
N VAL A 113 21.79 -4.39 4.87
CA VAL A 113 20.66 -3.45 4.96
C VAL A 113 20.59 -2.55 3.72
N THR A 114 21.75 -2.02 3.31
CA THR A 114 21.84 -1.21 2.08
C THR A 114 21.43 -2.00 0.84
N ALA A 115 21.87 -3.24 0.70
CA ALA A 115 21.51 -4.10 -0.41
C ALA A 115 20.00 -4.44 -0.42
N ILE A 116 19.40 -4.67 0.76
CA ILE A 116 17.94 -4.89 0.89
C ILE A 116 17.18 -3.62 0.50
N HIS A 117 17.60 -2.44 0.98
CA HIS A 117 16.99 -1.17 0.64
C HIS A 117 17.02 -0.92 -0.87
N GLN A 118 18.18 -1.04 -1.50
CA GLN A 118 18.35 -0.86 -2.94
C GLN A 118 17.54 -1.87 -3.76
N GLY A 119 17.63 -3.15 -3.41
CA GLY A 119 16.91 -4.23 -4.11
C GLY A 119 15.39 -4.14 -3.97
N SER A 120 14.90 -3.61 -2.87
CA SER A 120 13.46 -3.43 -2.63
C SER A 120 12.92 -2.09 -3.13
N GLY A 121 13.79 -1.11 -3.40
CA GLY A 121 13.38 0.28 -3.64
C GLY A 121 12.66 0.90 -2.44
N GLY A 122 12.98 0.46 -1.23
CA GLY A 122 12.34 0.91 0.02
C GLY A 122 10.94 0.34 0.26
N LEU A 123 10.45 -0.58 -0.59
CA LEU A 123 9.10 -1.15 -0.47
C LEU A 123 9.09 -2.33 0.50
N PHE A 124 8.31 -2.24 1.56
CA PHE A 124 8.30 -3.20 2.66
C PHE A 124 8.06 -4.65 2.24
N ARG A 125 7.12 -4.91 1.32
CA ARG A 125 6.84 -6.29 0.86
C ARG A 125 8.07 -6.92 0.21
N LYS A 126 8.74 -6.18 -0.70
CA LYS A 126 9.97 -6.64 -1.35
C LYS A 126 11.12 -6.78 -0.35
N ALA A 127 11.27 -5.79 0.54
CA ALA A 127 12.29 -5.83 1.60
C ALA A 127 12.12 -7.06 2.48
N ASN A 128 10.89 -7.39 2.88
CA ASN A 128 10.60 -8.55 3.70
C ASN A 128 10.96 -9.88 2.99
N HIS A 129 10.67 -9.98 1.69
CA HIS A 129 11.07 -11.15 0.89
C HIS A 129 12.59 -11.28 0.81
N LEU A 130 13.30 -10.19 0.51
CA LEU A 130 14.77 -10.18 0.46
C LEU A 130 15.39 -10.50 1.82
N ALA A 131 14.93 -9.86 2.88
CA ALA A 131 15.42 -10.07 4.23
C ALA A 131 15.25 -11.54 4.67
N ARG A 132 14.03 -12.08 4.47
CA ARG A 132 13.74 -13.48 4.80
C ARG A 132 14.58 -14.46 3.97
N GLY A 133 14.70 -14.23 2.68
CA GLY A 133 15.55 -15.04 1.79
C GLY A 133 17.00 -15.01 2.23
N SER A 134 17.52 -13.83 2.55
CA SER A 134 18.90 -13.64 3.01
C SER A 134 19.19 -14.35 4.33
N LEU A 135 18.25 -14.35 5.28
CA LEU A 135 18.37 -15.10 6.53
C LEU A 135 18.44 -16.62 6.27
N ILE A 136 17.64 -17.13 5.32
CA ILE A 136 17.67 -18.54 4.94
C ILE A 136 19.02 -18.91 4.30
N VAL A 137 19.53 -18.06 3.40
CA VAL A 137 20.84 -18.28 2.75
C VAL A 137 21.97 -18.26 3.79
N ALA A 138 21.97 -17.27 4.70
CA ALA A 138 22.95 -17.19 5.78
C ALA A 138 22.91 -18.44 6.68
N ALA A 139 21.72 -18.89 7.06
CA ALA A 139 21.54 -20.09 7.88
C ALA A 139 22.05 -21.36 7.17
N ARG A 140 21.81 -21.53 5.87
CA ARG A 140 22.37 -22.63 5.07
C ARG A 140 23.89 -22.59 5.04
N GLY A 141 24.47 -21.38 4.95
CA GLY A 141 25.91 -21.16 5.02
C GLY A 141 26.49 -21.21 6.44
N LYS A 142 25.67 -21.49 7.48
CA LYS A 142 26.06 -21.47 8.90
C LYS A 142 26.69 -20.14 9.33
N SER A 143 26.27 -19.03 8.70
CA SER A 143 26.69 -17.69 9.08
C SER A 143 25.79 -17.16 10.19
N SER A 144 26.36 -16.50 11.19
CA SER A 144 25.62 -15.84 12.27
C SER A 144 25.07 -14.45 11.88
N LEU A 145 25.61 -13.85 10.80
CA LEU A 145 25.22 -12.55 10.28
C LEU A 145 24.91 -12.65 8.80
N VAL A 146 23.97 -11.81 8.37
CA VAL A 146 23.61 -11.66 6.97
C VAL A 146 24.51 -10.60 6.33
N SER A 147 25.27 -10.99 5.33
CA SER A 147 26.09 -10.10 4.49
C SER A 147 25.34 -9.69 3.22
N SER A 148 25.88 -8.71 2.50
CA SER A 148 25.37 -8.29 1.19
C SER A 148 25.35 -9.41 0.13
N GLU A 149 26.30 -10.38 0.25
CA GLU A 149 26.34 -11.55 -0.64
C GLU A 149 25.13 -12.46 -0.43
N HIS A 150 24.73 -12.69 0.84
CA HIS A 150 23.51 -13.44 1.13
C HIS A 150 22.26 -12.78 0.54
N VAL A 151 22.20 -11.44 0.54
CA VAL A 151 21.12 -10.69 -0.11
C VAL A 151 21.14 -10.87 -1.62
N ARG A 152 22.33 -10.83 -2.24
CA ARG A 152 22.49 -11.04 -3.68
C ARG A 152 22.01 -12.42 -4.11
N ILE A 153 22.40 -13.46 -3.37
CA ILE A 153 21.96 -14.85 -3.64
C ILE A 153 20.44 -14.95 -3.48
N ALA A 154 19.87 -14.40 -2.40
CA ALA A 154 18.43 -14.41 -2.16
C ALA A 154 17.67 -13.69 -3.28
N ALA A 155 18.20 -12.59 -3.80
CA ALA A 155 17.59 -11.87 -4.92
C ALA A 155 17.50 -12.70 -6.21
N THR A 156 18.51 -13.54 -6.49
CA THR A 156 18.51 -14.41 -7.69
C THR A 156 17.58 -15.61 -7.55
N GLU A 157 17.20 -16.02 -6.34
CA GLU A 157 16.24 -17.11 -6.10
C GLU A 157 14.79 -16.65 -6.08
N LEU A 158 14.54 -15.35 -5.88
CA LEU A 158 13.18 -14.76 -5.71
C LEU A 158 12.63 -14.09 -6.98
N PHE A 159 13.49 -13.79 -7.97
CA PHE A 159 13.12 -13.05 -9.19
C PHE A 159 13.70 -13.75 -10.45
#